data_3baa6171013ee5073f77133546ee2111
#
_entry.id   3baa6171013ee5073f77133546ee2111
#
_cell.length_a   1.000
_cell.length_b   1.000
_cell.length_c   1.000
_cell.angle_alpha   90.00
_cell.angle_beta   90.00
_cell.angle_gamma   90.00
#
_symmetry.space_group_name_H-M   'P 1'
#
loop_
_entity.id
_entity.type
_entity.pdbx_description
1 polymer ?
#
loop_
_entity_poly.entity_id
_entity_poly.type
_entity_poly.pdbx_seq_one_letter_code
_entity_poly.pdbx_strand_id
1 'polypeptide(L)'
;MKLTVFGHWGGYPLANEGTSSYLLEEAGFKLLIDVGASAVSIMQNYIDPDDIDAAIISHYHPDHVADVGILQHIRLLSQKKEKPPVLPIYGHKEDERGYSYLEMANVTKAIEYKPDDRLEIGPFKVTFLKTIHPVPCYAMRIEAGDKVFVY
;
A
#
# COMPACT_ATOMS: atom_id res chain seq x y z
N MET A 1 -10.70 -0.08 -14.15
CA MET A 1 -10.21 0.00 -12.74
C MET A 1 -11.23 -0.65 -11.84
N LYS A 2 -10.79 -1.57 -10.97
CA LYS A 2 -11.61 -2.21 -9.92
C LYS A 2 -11.04 -1.82 -8.56
N LEU A 3 -11.90 -1.47 -7.60
CA LEU A 3 -11.54 -1.19 -6.21
C LEU A 3 -12.04 -2.32 -5.32
N THR A 4 -11.16 -2.85 -4.46
CA THR A 4 -11.51 -3.75 -3.35
C THR A 4 -11.08 -3.10 -2.04
N VAL A 5 -11.94 -3.11 -1.02
CA VAL A 5 -11.68 -2.51 0.28
C VAL A 5 -11.39 -3.62 1.28
N PHE A 6 -10.20 -3.64 1.87
CA PHE A 6 -9.83 -4.58 2.93
C PHE A 6 -10.02 -3.99 4.32
N GLY A 7 -9.97 -2.67 4.43
CA GLY A 7 -10.23 -1.96 5.67
C GLY A 7 -10.53 -0.48 5.43
N HIS A 8 -11.38 0.07 6.30
CA HIS A 8 -11.87 1.45 6.16
C HIS A 8 -11.98 2.21 7.49
N TRP A 9 -11.64 1.54 8.60
CA TRP A 9 -11.63 2.20 9.91
C TRP A 9 -10.42 3.11 10.07
N GLY A 10 -10.61 4.25 10.72
CA GLY A 10 -9.54 5.15 11.14
C GLY A 10 -9.15 4.92 12.59
N GLY A 11 -7.86 5.05 12.91
CA GLY A 11 -7.29 4.93 14.23
C GLY A 11 -7.09 3.48 14.72
N TYR A 12 -8.13 2.64 14.71
CA TYR A 12 -8.06 1.23 15.10
C TYR A 12 -9.17 0.41 14.45
N PRO A 13 -8.96 -0.91 14.24
CA PRO A 13 -9.98 -1.76 13.63
C PRO A 13 -11.04 -2.17 14.66
N LEU A 14 -12.27 -2.43 14.21
CA LEU A 14 -13.24 -3.18 14.98
C LEU A 14 -13.04 -4.69 14.80
N ALA A 15 -13.74 -5.49 15.61
CA ALA A 15 -13.65 -6.94 15.55
C ALA A 15 -14.01 -7.45 14.14
N ASN A 16 -13.12 -8.26 13.54
CA ASN A 16 -13.23 -8.81 12.18
C ASN A 16 -13.20 -7.77 11.05
N GLU A 17 -12.76 -6.54 11.33
CA GLU A 17 -12.63 -5.48 10.34
C GLU A 17 -11.20 -4.93 10.33
N GLY A 18 -10.85 -4.19 9.28
CA GLY A 18 -9.51 -3.62 9.09
C GLY A 18 -9.50 -2.10 9.06
N THR A 19 -8.35 -1.53 9.37
CA THR A 19 -8.08 -0.11 9.11
C THR A 19 -7.64 0.10 7.66
N SER A 20 -7.39 1.33 7.28
CA SER A 20 -7.18 1.79 5.90
C SER A 20 -6.33 0.84 5.05
N SER A 21 -6.97 0.18 4.10
CA SER A 21 -6.28 -0.61 3.07
C SER A 21 -7.19 -0.87 1.87
N TYR A 22 -6.71 -0.52 0.68
CA TYR A 22 -7.49 -0.55 -0.56
C TYR A 22 -6.66 -1.16 -1.67
N LEU A 23 -7.28 -2.01 -2.49
CA LEU A 23 -6.65 -2.56 -3.68
C LEU A 23 -7.25 -1.96 -4.94
N LEU A 24 -6.42 -1.38 -5.79
CA LEU A 24 -6.78 -1.02 -7.15
C LEU A 24 -6.22 -2.06 -8.13
N GLU A 25 -7.09 -2.54 -9.01
CA GLU A 25 -6.74 -3.48 -10.07
C GLU A 25 -7.05 -2.88 -11.45
N GLU A 26 -6.07 -2.89 -12.35
CA GLU A 26 -6.21 -2.47 -13.74
C GLU A 26 -5.24 -3.24 -14.62
N ALA A 27 -5.71 -3.75 -15.76
CA ALA A 27 -4.90 -4.50 -16.73
C ALA A 27 -4.07 -5.65 -16.10
N GLY A 28 -4.60 -6.30 -15.06
CA GLY A 28 -3.92 -7.39 -14.34
C GLY A 28 -2.94 -6.93 -13.26
N PHE A 29 -2.63 -5.65 -13.15
CA PHE A 29 -1.75 -5.08 -12.13
C PHE A 29 -2.52 -4.75 -10.85
N LYS A 30 -1.94 -5.08 -9.70
CA LYS A 30 -2.52 -4.93 -8.36
C LYS A 30 -1.72 -3.92 -7.53
N LEU A 31 -2.28 -2.72 -7.34
CA LEU A 31 -1.72 -1.66 -6.49
C LEU A 31 -2.44 -1.63 -5.15
N LEU A 32 -1.71 -1.90 -4.07
CA LEU A 32 -2.21 -1.80 -2.70
C LEU A 32 -1.97 -0.37 -2.17
N ILE A 33 -3.01 0.26 -1.63
CA ILE A 33 -2.95 1.59 -1.01
C ILE A 33 -3.13 1.41 0.48
N ASP A 34 -2.12 1.78 1.25
CA ASP A 34 -1.97 1.58 2.69
C ASP A 34 -2.14 0.10 3.13
N VAL A 35 -1.56 -0.25 4.26
CA VAL A 35 -1.56 -1.60 4.82
C VAL A 35 -1.83 -1.51 6.32
N GLY A 36 -3.05 -1.10 6.66
CA GLY A 36 -3.46 -0.87 8.04
C GLY A 36 -3.69 -2.15 8.84
N ALA A 37 -4.02 -2.00 10.11
CA ALA A 37 -4.19 -3.12 11.04
C ALA A 37 -5.30 -4.08 10.60
N SER A 38 -5.05 -5.38 10.67
CA SER A 38 -5.92 -6.50 10.24
C SER A 38 -6.19 -6.58 8.73
N ALA A 39 -5.68 -5.64 7.94
CA ALA A 39 -5.95 -5.57 6.50
C ALA A 39 -5.43 -6.79 5.75
N VAL A 40 -4.23 -7.28 6.09
CA VAL A 40 -3.62 -8.45 5.44
C VAL A 40 -4.41 -9.73 5.74
N SER A 41 -4.95 -9.88 6.95
CA SER A 41 -5.81 -11.00 7.30
C SER A 41 -7.09 -11.02 6.46
N ILE A 42 -7.73 -9.86 6.29
CA ILE A 42 -8.94 -9.70 5.49
C ILE A 42 -8.63 -9.90 3.99
N MET A 43 -7.51 -9.37 3.51
CA MET A 43 -7.04 -9.50 2.13
C MET A 43 -7.01 -10.95 1.64
N GLN A 44 -6.57 -11.89 2.50
CA GLN A 44 -6.47 -13.31 2.18
C GLN A 44 -7.82 -13.98 1.83
N ASN A 45 -8.95 -13.35 2.15
CA ASN A 45 -10.27 -13.81 1.71
C ASN A 45 -10.57 -13.46 0.23
N TYR A 46 -9.77 -12.59 -0.39
CA TYR A 46 -10.01 -12.04 -1.72
C TYR A 46 -8.90 -12.36 -2.70
N ILE A 47 -7.64 -12.27 -2.25
CA ILE A 47 -6.45 -12.48 -3.07
C ILE A 47 -5.33 -13.10 -2.24
N ASP A 48 -4.36 -13.70 -2.91
CA ASP A 48 -3.08 -14.07 -2.30
C ASP A 48 -2.22 -12.81 -2.14
N PRO A 49 -1.70 -12.48 -0.92
CA PRO A 49 -0.83 -11.33 -0.70
C PRO A 49 0.46 -11.35 -1.55
N ASP A 50 0.88 -12.53 -2.01
CA ASP A 50 2.02 -12.66 -2.93
C ASP A 50 1.73 -12.11 -4.33
N ASP A 51 0.46 -11.93 -4.69
CA ASP A 51 0.04 -11.43 -6.00
C ASP A 51 -0.01 -9.90 -6.08
N ILE A 52 0.35 -9.16 -5.02
CA ILE A 52 0.48 -7.71 -5.04
C ILE A 52 1.71 -7.32 -5.85
N ASP A 53 1.54 -6.41 -6.82
CA ASP A 53 2.62 -5.93 -7.69
C ASP A 53 3.33 -4.70 -7.13
N ALA A 54 2.62 -3.83 -6.43
CA ALA A 54 3.18 -2.66 -5.74
C ALA A 54 2.30 -2.25 -4.56
N ALA A 55 2.89 -1.55 -3.58
CA ALA A 55 2.14 -0.86 -2.54
C ALA A 55 2.54 0.62 -2.48
N ILE A 56 1.62 1.48 -1.99
CA ILE A 56 1.88 2.90 -1.79
C ILE A 56 1.28 3.34 -0.46
N ILE A 57 2.04 4.09 0.32
CA ILE A 57 1.70 4.51 1.68
C ILE A 57 1.46 6.02 1.72
N SER A 58 0.31 6.41 2.25
CA SER A 58 -0.07 7.82 2.39
C SER A 58 0.68 8.52 3.52
N HIS A 59 0.80 7.86 4.65
CA HIS A 59 1.54 8.29 5.85
C HIS A 59 1.74 7.12 6.83
N TYR A 60 2.45 7.33 7.95
CA TYR A 60 2.94 6.24 8.79
C TYR A 60 2.22 6.10 10.14
N HIS A 61 0.97 6.56 10.27
CA HIS A 61 0.16 6.17 11.43
C HIS A 61 -0.14 4.67 11.43
N PRO A 62 -0.27 4.03 12.62
CA PRO A 62 -0.47 2.58 12.70
C PRO A 62 -1.67 2.04 11.91
N ASP A 63 -2.74 2.81 11.82
CA ASP A 63 -3.94 2.43 11.07
C ASP A 63 -3.75 2.45 9.54
N HIS A 64 -2.56 2.87 9.06
CA HIS A 64 -2.16 2.86 7.65
C HIS A 64 -0.98 1.93 7.35
N VAL A 65 -0.20 1.50 8.37
CA VAL A 65 1.03 0.72 8.14
C VAL A 65 1.22 -0.48 9.06
N ALA A 66 0.32 -0.74 10.01
CA ALA A 66 0.53 -1.77 11.03
C ALA A 66 0.81 -3.16 10.44
N ASP A 67 0.18 -3.53 9.33
CA ASP A 67 0.34 -4.84 8.70
C ASP A 67 1.45 -4.88 7.61
N VAL A 68 2.23 -3.81 7.41
CA VAL A 68 3.37 -3.84 6.46
C VAL A 68 4.33 -4.96 6.82
N GLY A 69 4.70 -5.11 8.10
CA GLY A 69 5.57 -6.19 8.56
C GLY A 69 4.95 -7.59 8.37
N ILE A 70 3.63 -7.71 8.48
CA ILE A 70 2.91 -8.96 8.23
C ILE A 70 2.96 -9.31 6.74
N LEU A 71 2.70 -8.34 5.86
CA LEU A 71 2.82 -8.52 4.41
C LEU A 71 4.23 -8.95 4.01
N GLN A 72 5.27 -8.31 4.58
CA GLN A 72 6.67 -8.68 4.39
C GLN A 72 6.93 -10.13 4.80
N HIS A 73 6.44 -10.57 5.98
CA HIS A 73 6.66 -11.93 6.47
C HIS A 73 5.92 -12.99 5.65
N ILE A 74 4.71 -12.72 5.16
CA ILE A 74 4.01 -13.63 4.25
C ILE A 74 4.86 -13.86 2.99
N ARG A 75 5.36 -12.81 2.36
CA ARG A 75 6.19 -12.89 1.16
C ARG A 75 7.54 -13.58 1.44
N LEU A 76 8.16 -13.31 2.59
CA LEU A 76 9.40 -13.98 3.02
C LEU A 76 9.21 -15.49 3.16
N LEU A 77 8.09 -15.90 3.77
CA LEU A 77 7.75 -17.29 4.08
C LEU A 77 6.94 -17.98 2.98
N SER A 78 6.73 -17.34 1.84
CA SER A 78 5.96 -17.87 0.73
C SER A 78 6.36 -19.31 0.39
N GLN A 79 5.36 -20.19 0.27
CA GLN A 79 5.54 -21.58 -0.12
C GLN A 79 5.41 -21.80 -1.63
N LYS A 80 5.25 -20.73 -2.42
CA LYS A 80 5.22 -20.83 -3.88
C LYS A 80 6.53 -21.43 -4.40
N LYS A 81 6.44 -22.21 -5.46
CA LYS A 81 7.60 -22.84 -6.12
C LYS A 81 8.63 -21.78 -6.56
N GLU A 82 8.13 -20.66 -7.05
CA GLU A 82 8.92 -19.47 -7.36
C GLU A 82 8.61 -18.39 -6.33
N LYS A 83 9.65 -17.83 -5.72
CA LYS A 83 9.47 -16.73 -4.76
C LYS A 83 8.84 -15.52 -5.46
N PRO A 84 7.91 -14.82 -4.79
CA PRO A 84 7.36 -13.60 -5.34
C PRO A 84 8.47 -12.56 -5.58
N PRO A 85 8.35 -11.71 -6.61
CA PRO A 85 9.29 -10.63 -6.85
C PRO A 85 9.41 -9.71 -5.63
N VAL A 86 10.54 -8.99 -5.51
CA VAL A 86 10.69 -7.95 -4.49
C VAL A 86 9.60 -6.91 -4.69
N LEU A 87 8.77 -6.70 -3.66
CA LEU A 87 7.63 -5.79 -3.72
C LEU A 87 8.09 -4.34 -3.57
N PRO A 88 7.88 -3.46 -4.56
CA PRO A 88 8.10 -2.04 -4.38
C PRO A 88 7.01 -1.45 -3.46
N ILE A 89 7.44 -0.73 -2.42
CA ILE A 89 6.54 0.02 -1.53
C ILE A 89 6.93 1.50 -1.61
N TYR A 90 6.04 2.30 -2.16
CA TYR A 90 6.23 3.73 -2.32
C TYR A 90 5.85 4.47 -1.04
N GLY A 91 6.69 5.41 -0.59
CA GLY A 91 6.46 6.23 0.59
C GLY A 91 7.23 7.53 0.56
N HIS A 92 6.84 8.52 1.35
CA HIS A 92 7.59 9.78 1.50
C HIS A 92 8.68 9.64 2.59
N LYS A 93 9.75 10.44 2.49
CA LYS A 93 10.86 10.46 3.48
C LYS A 93 10.76 11.57 4.53
N GLU A 94 9.66 12.28 4.62
CA GLU A 94 9.48 13.30 5.66
C GLU A 94 9.37 12.68 7.08
N ASP A 95 9.15 11.36 7.17
CA ASP A 95 9.35 10.52 8.35
C ASP A 95 10.32 9.39 8.00
N GLU A 96 11.59 9.57 8.31
CA GLU A 96 12.65 8.60 7.99
C GLU A 96 12.43 7.25 8.69
N ARG A 97 11.91 7.28 9.92
CA ARG A 97 11.63 6.06 10.68
C ARG A 97 10.50 5.26 10.02
N GLY A 98 9.39 5.90 9.71
CA GLY A 98 8.27 5.27 9.01
C GLY A 98 8.72 4.73 7.66
N TYR A 99 9.44 5.54 6.87
CA TYR A 99 9.97 5.11 5.58
C TYR A 99 10.87 3.88 5.66
N SER A 100 11.73 3.79 6.70
CA SER A 100 12.64 2.66 6.87
C SER A 100 11.93 1.32 7.09
N TYR A 101 10.71 1.32 7.64
CA TYR A 101 9.89 0.11 7.81
C TYR A 101 9.39 -0.49 6.49
N LEU A 102 9.40 0.27 5.42
CA LEU A 102 8.95 -0.20 4.10
C LEU A 102 9.97 -1.14 3.45
N GLU A 103 11.21 -1.15 3.95
CA GLU A 103 12.28 -1.96 3.38
C GLU A 103 12.53 -3.24 4.19
N MET A 104 12.55 -4.37 3.48
CA MET A 104 13.05 -5.65 3.99
C MET A 104 13.90 -6.31 2.90
N ALA A 105 15.17 -6.55 3.19
CA ALA A 105 16.14 -7.08 2.21
C ALA A 105 15.59 -8.31 1.46
N ASN A 106 15.63 -8.28 0.14
CA ASN A 106 15.15 -9.32 -0.78
C ASN A 106 13.64 -9.63 -0.73
N VAL A 107 12.83 -8.85 0.00
CA VAL A 107 11.39 -9.04 0.14
C VAL A 107 10.62 -7.81 -0.32
N THR A 108 10.94 -6.65 0.24
CA THR A 108 10.34 -5.37 -0.14
C THR A 108 11.41 -4.31 -0.38
N LYS A 109 11.14 -3.36 -1.26
CA LYS A 109 12.00 -2.23 -1.56
C LYS A 109 11.26 -0.93 -1.36
N ALA A 110 11.74 -0.09 -0.46
CA ALA A 110 11.22 1.25 -0.27
C ALA A 110 11.60 2.14 -1.46
N ILE A 111 10.62 2.83 -2.05
CA ILE A 111 10.79 3.79 -3.13
C ILE A 111 10.23 5.14 -2.67
N GLU A 112 11.08 6.15 -2.66
CA GLU A 112 10.66 7.50 -2.27
C GLU A 112 9.75 8.12 -3.33
N TYR A 113 8.68 8.81 -2.87
CA TYR A 113 7.97 9.81 -3.64
C TYR A 113 8.01 11.18 -2.95
N LYS A 114 7.86 12.23 -3.75
CA LYS A 114 7.83 13.64 -3.32
C LYS A 114 6.51 14.30 -3.73
N PRO A 115 6.13 15.44 -3.10
CA PRO A 115 4.87 16.12 -3.38
C PRO A 115 4.62 16.43 -4.87
N ASP A 116 5.67 16.82 -5.59
CA ASP A 116 5.59 17.25 -6.99
C ASP A 116 5.78 16.10 -8.00
N ASP A 117 5.98 14.88 -7.51
CA ASP A 117 6.19 13.72 -8.38
C ASP A 117 4.92 13.35 -9.14
N ARG A 118 5.13 12.85 -10.34
CA ARG A 118 4.14 12.15 -11.16
C ARG A 118 4.69 10.77 -11.43
N LEU A 119 4.21 9.79 -10.67
CA LEU A 119 4.69 8.42 -10.77
C LEU A 119 3.86 7.62 -11.76
N GLU A 120 4.54 6.75 -12.49
CA GLU A 120 3.90 5.66 -13.24
C GLU A 120 4.17 4.36 -12.49
N ILE A 121 3.10 3.75 -11.94
CA ILE A 121 3.15 2.49 -11.18
C ILE A 121 2.28 1.48 -11.93
N GLY A 122 2.89 0.63 -12.73
CA GLY A 122 2.16 -0.22 -13.67
C GLY A 122 1.30 0.63 -14.61
N PRO A 123 -0.02 0.37 -14.70
CA PRO A 123 -0.94 1.16 -15.53
C PRO A 123 -1.41 2.46 -14.86
N PHE A 124 -1.01 2.72 -13.61
CA PHE A 124 -1.50 3.85 -12.82
C PHE A 124 -0.58 5.05 -12.92
N LYS A 125 -1.18 6.24 -13.12
CA LYS A 125 -0.50 7.53 -12.94
C LYS A 125 -0.91 8.12 -11.61
N VAL A 126 0.06 8.39 -10.75
CA VAL A 126 -0.17 8.86 -9.38
C VAL A 126 0.41 10.25 -9.19
N THR A 127 -0.40 11.16 -8.66
CA THR A 127 0.01 12.50 -8.21
C THR A 127 -0.39 12.71 -6.77
N PHE A 128 0.30 13.61 -6.08
CA PHE A 128 0.21 13.78 -4.64
C PHE A 128 -0.24 15.20 -4.28
N LEU A 129 -0.98 15.32 -3.18
CA LEU A 129 -1.33 16.58 -2.55
C LEU A 129 -1.09 16.47 -1.05
N LYS A 130 -0.20 17.29 -0.51
CA LYS A 130 0.04 17.33 0.94
C LYS A 130 -1.21 17.80 1.67
N THR A 131 -1.64 17.04 2.67
CA THR A 131 -2.85 17.31 3.45
C THR A 131 -2.51 18.03 4.76
N ILE A 132 -3.53 18.59 5.43
CA ILE A 132 -3.42 19.09 6.80
C ILE A 132 -3.68 17.92 7.75
N HIS A 133 -2.59 17.39 8.33
CA HIS A 133 -2.63 16.23 9.22
C HIS A 133 -1.53 16.37 10.28
N PRO A 134 -1.64 15.78 11.50
CA PRO A 134 -0.61 15.91 12.55
C PRO A 134 0.78 15.43 12.16
N VAL A 135 0.88 14.52 11.21
CA VAL A 135 2.14 14.03 10.61
C VAL A 135 2.13 14.30 9.09
N PRO A 136 3.29 14.31 8.41
CA PRO A 136 3.33 14.38 6.95
C PRO A 136 2.43 13.32 6.33
N CYS A 137 1.46 13.75 5.53
CA CYS A 137 0.44 12.90 4.93
C CYS A 137 0.05 13.42 3.55
N TYR A 138 -0.19 12.51 2.62
CA TYR A 138 -0.48 12.84 1.21
C TYR A 138 -1.75 12.18 0.73
N ALA A 139 -2.68 13.00 0.24
CA ALA A 139 -3.74 12.53 -0.63
C ALA A 139 -3.14 12.12 -1.99
N MET A 140 -3.72 11.11 -2.61
CA MET A 140 -3.26 10.57 -3.88
C MET A 140 -4.37 10.62 -4.92
N ARG A 141 -4.07 11.18 -6.09
CA ARG A 141 -4.92 11.09 -7.27
C ARG A 141 -4.32 10.05 -8.21
N ILE A 142 -5.04 8.96 -8.42
CA ILE A 142 -4.61 7.76 -9.14
C ILE A 142 -5.48 7.58 -10.38
N GLU A 143 -4.85 7.63 -11.54
CA GLU A 143 -5.52 7.56 -12.85
C GLU A 143 -5.16 6.27 -13.59
N ALA A 144 -6.14 5.66 -14.24
CA ALA A 144 -5.92 4.60 -15.21
C ALA A 144 -7.00 4.67 -16.31
N GLY A 145 -6.57 4.90 -17.56
CA GLY A 145 -7.47 5.16 -18.69
C GLY A 145 -8.32 6.41 -18.45
N ASP A 146 -9.64 6.25 -18.50
CA ASP A 146 -10.63 7.30 -18.26
C ASP A 146 -11.11 7.39 -16.80
N LYS A 147 -10.56 6.57 -15.91
CA LYS A 147 -10.98 6.46 -14.50
C LYS A 147 -9.98 7.12 -13.58
N VAL A 148 -10.52 7.76 -12.53
CA VAL A 148 -9.74 8.41 -11.47
C VAL A 148 -10.25 7.92 -10.12
N PHE A 149 -9.31 7.53 -9.27
CA PHE A 149 -9.55 7.29 -7.84
C PHE A 149 -8.79 8.35 -7.05
N VAL A 150 -9.42 8.92 -6.03
CA VAL A 150 -8.79 9.86 -5.09
C VAL A 150 -8.87 9.26 -3.69
N TYR A 151 -7.71 9.18 -3.06
CA TYR A 151 -7.53 8.69 -1.71
C TYR A 151 -7.10 9.81 -0.77
#